data_d2c39d6d85a4c7bbb3b9fa1509a3b89f
#
_entry.id   d2c39d6d85a4c7bbb3b9fa1509a3b89f
#
_cell.length_a   1.000
_cell.length_b   1.000
_cell.length_c   1.000
_cell.angle_alpha   90.00
_cell.angle_beta   90.00
_cell.angle_gamma   90.00
#
_symmetry.space_group_name_H-M   'P 1'
#
loop_
_entity.id
_entity.type
_entity.pdbx_description
1 polymer ?
#
loop_
_entity_poly.entity_id
_entity_poly.type
_entity_poly.pdbx_seq_one_letter_code
_entity_poly.pdbx_strand_id
1 'polypeptide(L)'
;MKQFCDLHDNRVLRGDASNLAAFLFRLRERSPDHYRNIVDGVRMVAPFFDDFVLKPSELNKEKIRLDWKEKGADTYFGPAALSDGTLRFICLATLLLQPYLPSTILLDEPELGLHPYAITLLADLLRGASTKTQAIVATQSVSLVNQFEPQDVLIVEREDGQSVFKHMDQQSMQDWLEDYGLGDLWEKNLLGGRP
;
A
#
# COMPACT_ATOMS: atom_id res chain seq x y z
N MET A 1 -8.66 -10.54 -6.05
CA MET A 1 -8.26 -10.91 -4.68
C MET A 1 -9.22 -11.89 -3.97
N LYS A 2 -10.55 -11.71 -4.05
CA LYS A 2 -11.54 -12.54 -3.31
C LYS A 2 -11.84 -13.92 -3.95
N GLN A 3 -11.27 -14.21 -5.11
CA GLN A 3 -11.50 -15.45 -5.85
C GLN A 3 -10.27 -16.35 -5.86
N PHE A 4 -10.44 -17.58 -6.32
CA PHE A 4 -9.33 -18.48 -6.59
C PHE A 4 -8.48 -17.96 -7.75
N CYS A 5 -7.17 -18.02 -7.62
CA CYS A 5 -6.21 -17.75 -8.69
C CYS A 5 -5.41 -19.01 -9.03
N ASP A 6 -4.67 -18.96 -10.12
CA ASP A 6 -3.76 -20.02 -10.54
C ASP A 6 -2.53 -20.05 -9.62
N LEU A 7 -2.21 -21.21 -9.06
CA LEU A 7 -1.07 -21.39 -8.17
C LEU A 7 0.27 -21.07 -8.86
N HIS A 8 0.36 -21.28 -10.17
CA HIS A 8 1.59 -21.04 -10.94
C HIS A 8 1.76 -19.58 -11.38
N ASP A 9 0.71 -18.75 -11.26
CA ASP A 9 0.79 -17.31 -11.48
C ASP A 9 1.35 -16.60 -10.24
N ASN A 10 2.61 -16.85 -9.93
CA ASN A 10 3.24 -16.46 -8.67
C ASN A 10 4.59 -15.76 -8.81
N ARG A 11 5.03 -15.43 -10.04
CA ARG A 11 6.35 -14.84 -10.28
C ARG A 11 6.40 -13.34 -10.07
N VAL A 12 5.34 -12.65 -10.45
CA VAL A 12 5.18 -11.20 -10.37
C VAL A 12 3.81 -10.91 -9.78
N LEU A 13 3.73 -9.97 -8.85
CA LEU A 13 2.45 -9.49 -8.32
C LEU A 13 1.75 -8.68 -9.43
N ARG A 14 0.51 -9.05 -9.76
CA ARG A 14 -0.29 -8.32 -10.76
C ARG A 14 -0.76 -6.99 -10.20
N GLY A 15 -0.93 -5.97 -11.06
CA GLY A 15 -1.39 -4.64 -10.66
C GLY A 15 -2.78 -4.62 -10.01
N ASP A 16 -3.66 -5.57 -10.35
CA ASP A 16 -4.97 -5.77 -9.74
C ASP A 16 -4.94 -6.71 -8.52
N ALA A 17 -3.76 -7.19 -8.15
CA ALA A 17 -3.53 -8.18 -7.10
C ALA A 17 -4.39 -9.45 -7.21
N SER A 18 -4.85 -9.82 -8.43
CA SER A 18 -5.69 -11.00 -8.66
C SER A 18 -4.97 -12.31 -8.29
N ASN A 19 -3.63 -12.32 -8.32
CA ASN A 19 -2.78 -13.46 -7.99
C ASN A 19 -2.12 -13.38 -6.60
N LEU A 20 -2.62 -12.50 -5.71
CA LEU A 20 -2.00 -12.23 -4.40
C LEU A 20 -1.75 -13.51 -3.58
N ALA A 21 -2.71 -14.44 -3.55
CA ALA A 21 -2.57 -15.70 -2.80
C ALA A 21 -1.42 -16.57 -3.32
N ALA A 22 -1.29 -16.70 -4.64
CA ALA A 22 -0.21 -17.46 -5.27
C ALA A 22 1.15 -16.78 -5.06
N PHE A 23 1.19 -15.46 -5.12
CA PHE A 23 2.41 -14.68 -4.89
C PHE A 23 2.89 -14.80 -3.45
N LEU A 24 2.00 -14.65 -2.45
CA LEU A 24 2.31 -14.86 -1.04
C LEU A 24 2.74 -16.29 -0.74
N PHE A 25 2.10 -17.28 -1.36
CA PHE A 25 2.53 -18.69 -1.26
C PHE A 25 3.98 -18.86 -1.70
N ARG A 26 4.35 -18.30 -2.85
CA ARG A 26 5.74 -18.34 -3.32
C ARG A 26 6.69 -17.59 -2.38
N LEU A 27 6.30 -16.40 -1.86
CA LEU A 27 7.14 -15.65 -0.93
C LEU A 27 7.39 -16.46 0.35
N ARG A 28 6.38 -17.12 0.90
CA ARG A 28 6.54 -17.97 2.07
C ARG A 28 7.57 -19.08 1.87
N GLU A 29 7.59 -19.70 0.69
CA GLU A 29 8.49 -20.80 0.34
C GLU A 29 9.91 -20.33 -0.05
N ARG A 30 10.04 -19.18 -0.71
CA ARG A 30 11.29 -18.72 -1.33
C ARG A 30 11.98 -17.55 -0.63
N SER A 31 11.22 -16.79 0.15
CA SER A 31 11.66 -15.54 0.79
C SER A 31 10.95 -15.37 2.14
N PRO A 32 11.15 -16.31 3.09
CA PRO A 32 10.37 -16.37 4.34
C PRO A 32 10.52 -15.10 5.20
N ASP A 33 11.64 -14.40 5.14
CA ASP A 33 11.84 -13.16 5.89
C ASP A 33 10.94 -12.04 5.36
N HIS A 34 10.86 -11.88 4.03
CA HIS A 34 9.95 -10.92 3.41
C HIS A 34 8.48 -11.26 3.70
N TYR A 35 8.13 -12.55 3.63
CA TYR A 35 6.79 -13.01 3.99
C TYR A 35 6.44 -12.65 5.45
N ARG A 36 7.36 -12.89 6.39
CA ARG A 36 7.16 -12.50 7.80
C ARG A 36 6.97 -11.01 7.97
N ASN A 37 7.78 -10.18 7.31
CA ASN A 37 7.63 -8.71 7.36
C ASN A 37 6.26 -8.27 6.85
N ILE A 38 5.73 -8.92 5.79
CA ILE A 38 4.37 -8.66 5.30
C ILE A 38 3.32 -9.02 6.35
N VAL A 39 3.41 -10.23 6.94
CA VAL A 39 2.49 -10.69 7.98
C VAL A 39 2.51 -9.75 9.19
N ASP A 40 3.69 -9.33 9.63
CA ASP A 40 3.84 -8.42 10.76
C ASP A 40 3.29 -7.03 10.46
N GLY A 41 3.50 -6.51 9.25
CA GLY A 41 2.87 -5.27 8.80
C GLY A 41 1.34 -5.36 8.80
N VAL A 42 0.78 -6.48 8.34
CA VAL A 42 -0.69 -6.71 8.38
C VAL A 42 -1.20 -6.77 9.82
N ARG A 43 -0.47 -7.41 10.74
CA ARG A 43 -0.84 -7.49 12.15
C ARG A 43 -0.87 -6.13 12.84
N MET A 44 -0.07 -5.16 12.39
CA MET A 44 -0.11 -3.79 12.91
C MET A 44 -1.43 -3.09 12.57
N VAL A 45 -1.97 -3.33 11.37
CA VAL A 45 -3.24 -2.72 10.91
C VAL A 45 -4.45 -3.53 11.35
N ALA A 46 -4.33 -4.85 11.41
CA ALA A 46 -5.37 -5.80 11.80
C ALA A 46 -4.87 -6.69 12.97
N PRO A 47 -4.92 -6.21 14.23
CA PRO A 47 -4.34 -6.92 15.37
C PRO A 47 -4.94 -8.31 15.64
N PHE A 48 -6.14 -8.56 15.14
CA PHE A 48 -6.80 -9.87 15.19
C PHE A 48 -6.22 -10.89 14.20
N PHE A 49 -5.57 -10.41 13.13
CA PHE A 49 -4.98 -11.27 12.12
C PHE A 49 -3.79 -12.07 12.69
N ASP A 50 -3.77 -13.39 12.45
CA ASP A 50 -2.65 -14.25 12.82
C ASP A 50 -1.74 -14.53 11.63
N ASP A 51 -2.22 -15.24 10.61
CA ASP A 51 -1.42 -15.59 9.44
C ASP A 51 -2.32 -15.94 8.24
N PHE A 52 -1.73 -15.98 7.06
CA PHE A 52 -2.41 -16.49 5.87
C PHE A 52 -2.45 -18.00 5.85
N VAL A 53 -3.56 -18.57 5.38
CA VAL A 53 -3.72 -20.00 5.13
C VAL A 53 -3.57 -20.25 3.63
N LEU A 54 -2.32 -20.37 3.19
CA LEU A 54 -1.96 -20.51 1.79
C LEU A 54 -1.83 -22.01 1.44
N LYS A 55 -2.96 -22.65 1.16
CA LYS A 55 -3.02 -24.06 0.74
C LYS A 55 -3.70 -24.16 -0.63
N PRO A 56 -3.16 -24.99 -1.55
CA PRO A 56 -3.89 -25.30 -2.79
C PRO A 56 -5.26 -25.90 -2.48
N SER A 57 -6.24 -25.60 -3.30
CA SER A 57 -7.60 -26.14 -3.15
C SER A 57 -7.59 -27.66 -3.17
N GLU A 58 -8.38 -28.29 -2.32
CA GLU A 58 -8.53 -29.76 -2.30
C GLU A 58 -9.18 -30.28 -3.58
N LEU A 59 -10.10 -29.52 -4.15
CA LEU A 59 -10.82 -29.85 -5.37
C LEU A 59 -10.00 -29.61 -6.64
N ASN A 60 -9.07 -28.66 -6.61
CA ASN A 60 -8.21 -28.35 -7.73
C ASN A 60 -6.85 -27.85 -7.23
N LYS A 61 -5.84 -28.73 -7.26
CA LYS A 61 -4.49 -28.45 -6.75
C LYS A 61 -3.74 -27.34 -7.50
N GLU A 62 -4.22 -26.94 -8.69
CA GLU A 62 -3.67 -25.82 -9.44
C GLU A 62 -4.25 -24.45 -9.03
N LYS A 63 -5.22 -24.43 -8.11
CA LYS A 63 -5.88 -23.21 -7.63
C LYS A 63 -5.58 -22.95 -6.17
N ILE A 64 -5.42 -21.67 -5.84
CA ILE A 64 -5.22 -21.20 -4.47
C ILE A 64 -6.10 -19.98 -4.21
N ARG A 65 -6.50 -19.78 -2.95
CA ARG A 65 -7.26 -18.63 -2.49
C ARG A 65 -6.55 -18.02 -1.28
N LEU A 66 -6.76 -16.72 -1.06
CA LEU A 66 -6.27 -15.99 0.10
C LEU A 66 -7.16 -16.28 1.32
N ASP A 67 -6.93 -17.40 1.97
CA ASP A 67 -7.54 -17.66 3.26
C ASP A 67 -6.62 -17.19 4.39
N TRP A 68 -7.19 -16.93 5.55
CA TRP A 68 -6.46 -16.40 6.71
C TRP A 68 -7.06 -16.92 8.00
N LYS A 69 -6.31 -16.80 9.10
CA LYS A 69 -6.77 -17.18 10.44
C LYS A 69 -6.62 -16.03 11.42
N GLU A 70 -7.48 -16.05 12.42
CA GLU A 70 -7.48 -15.14 13.54
C GLU A 70 -6.65 -15.69 14.70
N LYS A 71 -6.04 -14.81 15.49
CA LYS A 71 -5.30 -15.20 16.69
C LYS A 71 -6.23 -15.92 17.66
N GLY A 72 -5.81 -17.11 18.10
CA GLY A 72 -6.57 -17.94 19.03
C GLY A 72 -7.77 -18.66 18.43
N ALA A 73 -7.98 -18.61 17.11
CA ALA A 73 -9.03 -19.37 16.43
C ALA A 73 -8.46 -20.61 15.72
N ASP A 74 -9.17 -21.73 15.84
CA ASP A 74 -8.83 -22.96 15.12
C ASP A 74 -9.39 -22.99 13.68
N THR A 75 -10.35 -22.10 13.40
CA THR A 75 -10.97 -21.93 12.07
C THR A 75 -10.23 -20.87 11.24
N TYR A 76 -10.30 -21.01 9.92
CA TYR A 76 -9.81 -20.02 8.97
C TYR A 76 -10.96 -19.44 8.16
N PHE A 77 -10.74 -18.22 7.68
CA PHE A 77 -11.72 -17.39 7.00
C PHE A 77 -11.28 -17.13 5.56
N GLY A 78 -12.24 -17.00 4.67
CA GLY A 78 -11.98 -16.55 3.32
C GLY A 78 -11.74 -15.04 3.24
N PRO A 79 -11.24 -14.52 2.12
CA PRO A 79 -10.91 -13.11 1.95
C PRO A 79 -12.11 -12.16 2.07
N ALA A 80 -13.32 -12.67 1.88
CA ALA A 80 -14.54 -11.87 2.03
C ALA A 80 -14.83 -11.43 3.48
N ALA A 81 -14.21 -12.07 4.46
CA ALA A 81 -14.31 -11.71 5.87
C ALA A 81 -13.39 -10.54 6.26
N LEU A 82 -12.46 -10.13 5.40
CA LEU A 82 -11.65 -8.93 5.58
C LEU A 82 -12.37 -7.70 4.99
N SER A 83 -12.16 -6.54 5.63
CA SER A 83 -12.58 -5.27 5.05
C SER A 83 -11.81 -4.97 3.76
N ASP A 84 -12.39 -4.16 2.87
CA ASP A 84 -11.70 -3.76 1.64
C ASP A 84 -10.42 -2.97 1.94
N GLY A 85 -10.42 -2.13 2.99
CA GLY A 85 -9.23 -1.42 3.46
C GLY A 85 -8.13 -2.38 3.93
N THR A 86 -8.46 -3.41 4.71
CA THR A 86 -7.49 -4.42 5.14
C THR A 86 -6.92 -5.19 3.95
N LEU A 87 -7.76 -5.59 3.00
CA LEU A 87 -7.31 -6.26 1.78
C LEU A 87 -6.38 -5.36 0.94
N ARG A 88 -6.73 -4.07 0.81
CA ARG A 88 -5.89 -3.10 0.11
C ARG A 88 -4.53 -2.96 0.80
N PHE A 89 -4.51 -2.82 2.12
CA PHE A 89 -3.27 -2.74 2.87
C PHE A 89 -2.40 -4.00 2.68
N ILE A 90 -2.99 -5.20 2.70
CA ILE A 90 -2.27 -6.46 2.43
C ILE A 90 -1.59 -6.42 1.04
N CYS A 91 -2.29 -5.93 0.01
CA CYS A 91 -1.73 -5.80 -1.33
C CYS A 91 -0.56 -4.82 -1.38
N LEU A 92 -0.72 -3.64 -0.77
CA LEU A 92 0.30 -2.60 -0.72
C LEU A 92 1.52 -3.06 0.09
N ALA A 93 1.32 -3.67 1.25
CA ALA A 93 2.40 -4.25 2.05
C ALA A 93 3.15 -5.34 1.27
N THR A 94 2.41 -6.20 0.55
CA THR A 94 3.03 -7.24 -0.30
C THR A 94 3.84 -6.62 -1.44
N LEU A 95 3.33 -5.58 -2.10
CA LEU A 95 4.03 -4.86 -3.17
C LEU A 95 5.31 -4.20 -2.65
N LEU A 96 5.24 -3.53 -1.49
CA LEU A 96 6.33 -2.69 -1.00
C LEU A 96 7.39 -3.47 -0.22
N LEU A 97 7.03 -4.64 0.37
CA LEU A 97 7.93 -5.48 1.16
C LEU A 97 8.48 -6.71 0.40
N GLN A 98 8.14 -6.89 -0.87
CA GLN A 98 8.66 -8.00 -1.67
C GLN A 98 10.18 -7.88 -1.89
N PRO A 99 10.91 -9.00 -2.12
CA PRO A 99 12.36 -8.99 -2.26
C PRO A 99 12.88 -8.27 -3.50
N TYR A 100 12.09 -8.26 -4.58
CA TYR A 100 12.45 -7.68 -5.87
C TYR A 100 11.39 -6.66 -6.28
N LEU A 101 11.66 -5.39 -5.97
CA LEU A 101 10.79 -4.30 -6.37
C LEU A 101 10.94 -4.02 -7.88
N PRO A 102 9.87 -3.63 -8.56
CA PRO A 102 9.99 -3.07 -9.92
C PRO A 102 10.78 -1.77 -9.87
N SER A 103 11.37 -1.35 -10.99
CA SER A 103 12.14 -0.10 -11.07
C SER A 103 11.31 1.15 -10.77
N THR A 104 10.00 1.08 -11.04
CA THR A 104 9.05 2.16 -10.76
C THR A 104 7.73 1.57 -10.28
N ILE A 105 7.15 2.19 -9.26
CA ILE A 105 5.83 1.89 -8.70
C ILE A 105 4.94 3.12 -8.91
N LEU A 106 3.79 2.93 -9.56
CA LEU A 106 2.76 3.94 -9.72
C LEU A 106 1.55 3.56 -8.89
N LEU A 107 1.11 4.42 -7.99
CA LEU A 107 -0.06 4.22 -7.15
C LEU A 107 -1.01 5.40 -7.29
N ASP A 108 -2.29 5.09 -7.40
CA ASP A 108 -3.37 6.07 -7.46
C ASP A 108 -4.29 5.87 -6.26
N GLU A 109 -4.43 6.92 -5.44
CA GLU A 109 -5.23 6.92 -4.20
C GLU A 109 -5.00 5.65 -3.34
N PRO A 110 -3.75 5.28 -3.00
CA PRO A 110 -3.48 4.01 -2.31
C PRO A 110 -4.08 3.97 -0.91
N GLU A 111 -4.31 5.11 -0.28
CA GLU A 111 -4.88 5.25 1.06
C GLU A 111 -6.40 5.09 1.11
N LEU A 112 -7.08 5.04 -0.02
CA LEU A 112 -8.54 5.02 -0.05
C LEU A 112 -9.11 3.81 0.72
N GLY A 113 -9.95 4.11 1.71
CA GLY A 113 -10.56 3.10 2.59
C GLY A 113 -9.64 2.58 3.70
N LEU A 114 -8.44 3.11 3.84
CA LEU A 114 -7.55 2.79 4.96
C LEU A 114 -7.92 3.60 6.21
N HIS A 115 -7.74 2.97 7.38
CA HIS A 115 -7.79 3.67 8.66
C HIS A 115 -6.59 4.64 8.77
N PRO A 116 -6.70 5.81 9.44
CA PRO A 116 -5.58 6.77 9.59
C PRO A 116 -4.26 6.15 10.02
N TYR A 117 -4.28 5.23 10.98
CA TYR A 117 -3.08 4.51 11.41
C TYR A 117 -2.45 3.67 10.28
N ALA A 118 -3.26 3.06 9.44
CA ALA A 118 -2.76 2.31 8.28
C ALA A 118 -2.15 3.22 7.20
N ILE A 119 -2.61 4.49 7.09
CA ILE A 119 -2.02 5.50 6.21
C ILE A 119 -0.61 5.85 6.68
N THR A 120 -0.40 6.03 7.99
CA THR A 120 0.95 6.27 8.54
C THR A 120 1.89 5.10 8.24
N LEU A 121 1.45 3.86 8.45
CA LEU A 121 2.25 2.68 8.12
C LEU A 121 2.51 2.55 6.61
N LEU A 122 1.54 2.90 5.76
CA LEU A 122 1.74 2.93 4.32
C LEU A 122 2.83 3.93 3.92
N ALA A 123 2.83 5.12 4.52
CA ALA A 123 3.87 6.11 4.27
C ALA A 123 5.26 5.61 4.68
N ASP A 124 5.37 4.92 5.82
CA ASP A 124 6.64 4.29 6.24
C ASP A 124 7.11 3.22 5.24
N LEU A 125 6.20 2.39 4.74
CA LEU A 125 6.51 1.40 3.72
C LEU A 125 6.94 2.03 2.39
N LEU A 126 6.29 3.12 1.97
CA LEU A 126 6.65 3.89 0.78
C LEU A 126 8.05 4.50 0.91
N ARG A 127 8.38 5.14 2.04
CA ARG A 127 9.73 5.65 2.33
C ARG A 127 10.77 4.54 2.32
N GLY A 128 10.46 3.39 2.93
CA GLY A 128 11.35 2.23 2.90
C GLY A 128 11.60 1.69 1.48
N ALA A 129 10.55 1.61 0.66
CA ALA A 129 10.65 1.15 -0.72
C ALA A 129 11.39 2.15 -1.61
N SER A 130 11.21 3.47 -1.41
CA SER A 130 11.81 4.54 -2.23
C SER A 130 13.35 4.55 -2.18
N THR A 131 13.95 3.90 -1.18
CA THR A 131 15.42 3.70 -1.13
C THR A 131 15.92 2.73 -2.21
N LYS A 132 15.03 1.95 -2.85
CA LYS A 132 15.36 0.88 -3.80
C LYS A 132 14.65 1.01 -5.13
N THR A 133 13.57 1.79 -5.20
CA THR A 133 12.74 1.97 -6.39
C THR A 133 12.17 3.38 -6.43
N GLN A 134 11.81 3.85 -7.62
CA GLN A 134 11.05 5.09 -7.75
C GLN A 134 9.57 4.81 -7.40
N ALA A 135 9.03 5.49 -6.40
CA ALA A 135 7.61 5.45 -6.08
C ALA A 135 6.95 6.78 -6.48
N ILE A 136 5.91 6.72 -7.29
CA ILE A 136 5.08 7.88 -7.68
C ILE A 136 3.67 7.60 -7.18
N VAL A 137 3.17 8.49 -6.34
CA VAL A 137 1.85 8.36 -5.71
C VAL A 137 1.01 9.57 -6.08
N ALA A 138 -0.14 9.34 -6.71
CA ALA A 138 -1.17 10.36 -6.87
C ALA A 138 -2.15 10.24 -5.69
N THR A 139 -2.43 11.34 -5.01
CA THR A 139 -3.33 11.36 -3.86
C THR A 139 -3.96 12.72 -3.66
N GLN A 140 -5.16 12.72 -3.07
CA GLN A 140 -5.85 13.90 -2.56
C GLN A 140 -6.04 13.82 -1.03
N SER A 141 -5.30 12.96 -0.36
CA SER A 141 -5.42 12.75 1.08
C SER A 141 -4.48 13.65 1.87
N VAL A 142 -5.05 14.61 2.60
CA VAL A 142 -4.34 15.44 3.60
C VAL A 142 -3.54 14.56 4.56
N SER A 143 -4.15 13.46 5.04
CA SER A 143 -3.51 12.54 5.98
C SER A 143 -2.28 11.84 5.40
N LEU A 144 -2.29 11.51 4.10
CA LEU A 144 -1.14 10.89 3.45
C LEU A 144 -0.07 11.94 3.13
N VAL A 145 -0.45 13.10 2.60
CA VAL A 145 0.48 14.20 2.29
C VAL A 145 1.23 14.66 3.54
N ASN A 146 0.56 14.75 4.70
CA ASN A 146 1.17 15.09 6.00
C ASN A 146 2.25 14.10 6.47
N GLN A 147 2.39 12.94 5.84
CA GLN A 147 3.44 11.98 6.18
C GLN A 147 4.75 12.21 5.42
N PHE A 148 4.79 13.14 4.46
CA PHE A 148 5.95 13.36 3.58
C PHE A 148 6.56 14.75 3.79
N GLU A 149 7.80 14.91 3.33
CA GLU A 149 8.52 16.18 3.37
C GLU A 149 8.20 17.01 2.11
N PRO A 150 8.36 18.36 2.16
CA PRO A 150 8.08 19.23 1.03
C PRO A 150 8.77 18.82 -0.28
N GLN A 151 10.00 18.32 -0.18
CA GLN A 151 10.78 17.88 -1.35
C GLN A 151 10.20 16.63 -2.04
N ASP A 152 9.37 15.86 -1.34
CA ASP A 152 8.74 14.64 -1.85
C ASP A 152 7.44 14.94 -2.58
N VAL A 153 6.94 16.20 -2.51
CA VAL A 153 5.63 16.58 -3.02
C VAL A 153 5.74 17.40 -4.29
N LEU A 154 5.01 16.96 -5.33
CA LEU A 154 4.76 17.70 -6.55
C LEU A 154 3.31 18.17 -6.58
N ILE A 155 3.11 19.48 -6.72
CA ILE A 155 1.79 20.07 -6.90
C ILE A 155 1.44 20.01 -8.38
N VAL A 156 0.24 19.55 -8.68
CA VAL A 156 -0.26 19.50 -10.06
C VAL A 156 -1.44 20.44 -10.19
N GLU A 157 -1.31 21.40 -11.08
CA GLU A 157 -2.35 22.38 -11.40
C GLU A 157 -2.77 22.28 -12.87
N ARG A 158 -3.92 22.81 -13.19
CA ARG A 158 -4.39 22.92 -14.57
C ARG A 158 -4.36 24.38 -15.01
N GLU A 159 -3.44 24.71 -15.91
CA GLU A 159 -3.30 26.04 -16.49
C GLU A 159 -3.56 25.94 -18.01
N ASP A 160 -4.46 26.75 -18.55
CA ASP A 160 -4.83 26.80 -19.97
C ASP A 160 -5.11 25.42 -20.60
N GLY A 161 -5.73 24.51 -19.81
CA GLY A 161 -6.08 23.16 -20.27
C GLY A 161 -4.94 22.14 -20.20
N GLN A 162 -3.76 22.53 -19.72
CA GLN A 162 -2.58 21.67 -19.56
C GLN A 162 -2.29 21.42 -18.08
N SER A 163 -1.72 20.24 -17.78
CA SER A 163 -1.22 19.93 -16.43
C SER A 163 0.16 20.54 -16.24
N VAL A 164 0.32 21.35 -15.21
CA VAL A 164 1.59 21.98 -14.83
C VAL A 164 2.04 21.36 -13.51
N PHE A 165 3.31 20.94 -13.45
CA PHE A 165 3.93 20.33 -12.27
C PHE A 165 4.84 21.36 -11.61
N LYS A 166 4.62 21.61 -10.33
CA LYS A 166 5.38 22.58 -9.53
C LYS A 166 6.00 21.89 -8.32
N HIS A 167 7.30 22.09 -8.13
CA HIS A 167 7.92 21.77 -6.84
C HIS A 167 7.57 22.83 -5.82
N MET A 168 7.47 22.40 -4.56
CA MET A 168 7.28 23.33 -3.46
C MET A 168 8.54 24.15 -3.22
N ASP A 169 8.39 25.44 -3.05
CA ASP A 169 9.47 26.30 -2.59
C ASP A 169 9.59 26.21 -1.06
N GLN A 170 10.56 25.41 -0.60
CA GLN A 170 10.81 25.19 0.81
C GLN A 170 11.12 26.47 1.60
N GLN A 171 11.79 27.47 0.96
CA GLN A 171 12.20 28.68 1.64
C GLN A 171 11.00 29.59 1.97
N SER A 172 10.03 29.67 1.07
CA SER A 172 8.81 30.47 1.27
C SER A 172 7.84 29.86 2.29
N MET A 173 8.03 28.57 2.65
CA MET A 173 7.08 27.83 3.48
C MET A 173 7.66 27.44 4.86
N GLN A 174 8.92 27.74 5.14
CA GLN A 174 9.60 27.29 6.34
C GLN A 174 8.86 27.75 7.62
N ASP A 175 8.41 29.00 7.65
CA ASP A 175 7.67 29.56 8.80
C ASP A 175 6.29 28.88 8.99
N TRP A 176 5.65 28.47 7.91
CA TRP A 176 4.33 27.80 7.96
C TRP A 176 4.42 26.34 8.36
N LEU A 177 5.51 25.66 8.02
CA LEU A 177 5.75 24.25 8.33
C LEU A 177 6.09 24.01 9.80
N GLU A 178 6.46 25.06 10.56
CA GLU A 178 6.63 24.97 12.02
C GLU A 178 5.29 24.78 12.75
N ASP A 179 4.20 25.34 12.21
CA ASP A 179 2.86 25.32 12.84
C ASP A 179 1.85 24.38 12.16
N TYR A 180 2.05 24.03 10.88
CA TYR A 180 1.09 23.30 10.05
C TYR A 180 1.74 22.17 9.26
N GLY A 181 1.02 21.05 9.10
CA GLY A 181 1.42 19.99 8.17
C GLY A 181 1.20 20.41 6.70
N LEU A 182 1.88 19.74 5.78
CA LEU A 182 1.77 20.00 4.33
C LEU A 182 0.33 19.90 3.82
N GLY A 183 -0.38 18.87 4.22
CA GLY A 183 -1.77 18.67 3.82
C GLY A 183 -2.70 19.74 4.39
N ASP A 184 -2.40 20.26 5.60
CA ASP A 184 -3.17 21.35 6.20
C ASP A 184 -2.98 22.66 5.41
N LEU A 185 -1.75 22.93 4.94
CA LEU A 185 -1.46 24.08 4.07
C LEU A 185 -2.14 23.95 2.71
N TRP A 186 -2.18 22.73 2.17
CA TRP A 186 -2.90 22.46 0.94
C TRP A 186 -4.42 22.65 1.11
N GLU A 187 -5.01 22.13 2.18
CA GLU A 187 -6.43 22.31 2.49
C GLU A 187 -6.82 23.78 2.63
N LYS A 188 -5.93 24.61 3.18
CA LYS A 188 -6.08 26.08 3.25
C LYS A 188 -5.82 26.81 1.93
N ASN A 189 -5.50 26.07 0.85
CA ASN A 189 -5.16 26.59 -0.48
C ASN A 189 -3.93 27.52 -0.49
N LEU A 190 -2.99 27.28 0.39
CA LEU A 190 -1.72 28.02 0.44
C LEU A 190 -0.68 27.42 -0.50
N LEU A 191 -0.86 26.15 -0.90
CA LEU A 191 0.06 25.42 -1.78
C LEU A 191 -0.38 25.44 -3.26
N GLY A 192 -1.65 25.77 -3.58
CA GLY A 192 -2.23 25.51 -4.88
C GLY A 192 -2.67 24.06 -5.08
N GLY A 193 -2.96 23.65 -6.34
CA GLY A 193 -3.33 22.27 -6.68
C GLY A 193 -4.75 21.86 -6.24
N ARG A 194 -5.64 22.81 -5.98
CA ARG A 194 -7.07 22.53 -5.83
C ARG A 194 -7.72 22.30 -7.20
N PRO A 195 -8.71 21.36 -7.28
CA PRO A 195 -9.49 21.16 -8.49
C PRO A 195 -10.32 22.38 -8.87
#